data_f425bdf4657b0320c7ae1b7348c8a62a
#
_entry.id   f425bdf4657b0320c7ae1b7348c8a62a
#
_cell.length_a   1.000
_cell.length_b   1.000
_cell.length_c   1.000
_cell.angle_alpha   90.00
_cell.angle_beta   90.00
_cell.angle_gamma   90.00
#
_symmetry.space_group_name_H-M   'P 1'
#
loop_
_entity.id
_entity.type
_entity.pdbx_description
1 polymer ?
#
loop_
_entity_poly.entity_id
_entity_poly.type
_entity_poly.pdbx_seq_one_letter_code
_entity_poly.pdbx_strand_id
1 'polypeptide(L)'
;MTSPAPTLPVHPRRIGLLDRVGFSVTLLATGCFALILGGAIVYPGFLTPAYILQQLQIASFLGVIATGAMLVILLGEIDLSVPWTVTGTAIVVTNIAGSHNPMLASLAIPLGLATGATIGLVNGLGVAVFRVPAMVWTLAVNAMLLGAAVFYTGGFKPQGAVPWLATYAALGHTLGAPNAFMLWLIIGAITLWLLRRTIYGRYLYAMGNSQRALFLAGARVRTITVCTFVLAGILSSLGAILLTGYTNQAYQGMGDAYLMPVIAAVVIGGTSIQGGSGTYLGTFVGAVFITLLSSILAVMQMPDAARQIIFGAIILAMLLAYRWPATRVAGTNQ
;
A
#
# COMPACT_ATOMS: atom_id res chain seq x y z
N MET A 1 -56.21 -8.31 -36.66
CA MET A 1 -54.75 -8.22 -36.73
C MET A 1 -54.25 -7.59 -35.47
N THR A 2 -53.82 -8.40 -34.51
CA THR A 2 -53.27 -7.95 -33.22
C THR A 2 -51.76 -7.78 -33.35
N SER A 3 -51.28 -6.54 -33.19
CA SER A 3 -49.85 -6.22 -33.18
C SER A 3 -49.18 -6.93 -31.99
N PRO A 4 -48.04 -7.62 -32.17
CA PRO A 4 -47.30 -8.20 -31.03
C PRO A 4 -46.75 -7.10 -30.15
N ALA A 5 -46.92 -7.28 -28.84
CA ALA A 5 -46.38 -6.37 -27.81
C ALA A 5 -44.85 -6.26 -27.94
N PRO A 6 -44.26 -5.06 -27.76
CA PRO A 6 -42.83 -4.88 -27.82
C PRO A 6 -42.16 -5.66 -26.69
N THR A 7 -41.29 -6.60 -27.04
CA THR A 7 -40.41 -7.30 -26.08
C THR A 7 -39.43 -6.32 -25.48
N LEU A 8 -39.51 -6.08 -24.18
CA LEU A 8 -38.55 -5.26 -23.44
C LEU A 8 -37.14 -5.88 -23.60
N PRO A 9 -36.11 -5.07 -23.91
CA PRO A 9 -34.75 -5.58 -24.02
C PRO A 9 -34.34 -6.14 -22.67
N VAL A 10 -33.93 -7.40 -22.65
CA VAL A 10 -33.31 -8.05 -21.51
C VAL A 10 -31.96 -7.37 -21.31
N HIS A 11 -31.89 -6.42 -20.36
CA HIS A 11 -30.61 -5.83 -19.97
C HIS A 11 -29.71 -6.96 -19.45
N PRO A 12 -28.51 -7.15 -20.03
CA PRO A 12 -27.57 -8.11 -19.47
C PRO A 12 -27.30 -7.73 -18.01
N ARG A 13 -27.48 -8.69 -17.10
CA ARG A 13 -27.18 -8.52 -15.66
C ARG A 13 -25.79 -7.93 -15.56
N ARG A 14 -25.69 -6.66 -15.19
CA ARG A 14 -24.40 -6.06 -14.81
C ARG A 14 -23.93 -6.85 -13.63
N ILE A 15 -22.86 -7.64 -13.83
CA ILE A 15 -22.16 -8.32 -12.72
C ILE A 15 -21.87 -7.23 -11.71
N GLY A 16 -22.48 -7.33 -10.53
CA GLY A 16 -22.41 -6.29 -9.52
C GLY A 16 -20.96 -6.05 -9.09
N LEU A 17 -20.65 -4.84 -8.69
CA LEU A 17 -19.31 -4.48 -8.20
C LEU A 17 -18.86 -5.42 -7.08
N LEU A 18 -19.81 -5.89 -6.25
CA LEU A 18 -19.61 -6.85 -5.17
C LEU A 18 -19.19 -8.24 -5.67
N ASP A 19 -19.76 -8.70 -6.81
CA ASP A 19 -19.41 -10.00 -7.41
C ASP A 19 -17.99 -9.97 -7.98
N ARG A 20 -17.58 -8.85 -8.59
CA ARG A 20 -16.20 -8.67 -9.10
C ARG A 20 -15.16 -8.62 -7.99
N VAL A 21 -15.47 -7.96 -6.89
CA VAL A 21 -14.60 -7.88 -5.72
C VAL A 21 -14.45 -9.23 -5.04
N GLY A 22 -15.55 -9.96 -4.86
CA GLY A 22 -15.52 -11.33 -4.34
C GLY A 22 -14.67 -12.24 -5.21
N PHE A 23 -14.81 -12.15 -6.53
CA PHE A 23 -14.01 -12.92 -7.49
C PHE A 23 -12.50 -12.61 -7.39
N SER A 24 -12.11 -11.34 -7.35
CA SER A 24 -10.68 -10.95 -7.24
C SER A 24 -10.05 -11.43 -5.94
N VAL A 25 -10.74 -11.29 -4.81
CA VAL A 25 -10.24 -11.75 -3.51
C VAL A 25 -10.11 -13.27 -3.47
N THR A 26 -11.11 -14.00 -4.00
CA THR A 26 -11.08 -15.47 -4.08
C THR A 26 -9.94 -15.96 -4.98
N LEU A 27 -9.77 -15.35 -6.15
CA LEU A 27 -8.68 -15.67 -7.08
C LEU A 27 -7.30 -15.47 -6.43
N LEU A 28 -7.11 -14.35 -5.72
CA LEU A 28 -5.85 -14.08 -5.01
C LEU A 28 -5.62 -15.04 -3.84
N ALA A 29 -6.65 -15.35 -3.06
CA ALA A 29 -6.55 -16.32 -1.97
C ALA A 29 -6.16 -17.70 -2.51
N THR A 30 -6.78 -18.12 -3.63
CA THR A 30 -6.38 -19.36 -4.34
C THR A 30 -4.93 -19.26 -4.85
N GLY A 31 -4.52 -18.10 -5.36
CA GLY A 31 -3.14 -17.83 -5.76
C GLY A 31 -2.15 -17.93 -4.60
N CYS A 32 -2.48 -17.40 -3.41
CA CYS A 32 -1.66 -17.56 -2.20
C CYS A 32 -1.49 -19.05 -1.84
N PHE A 33 -2.58 -19.79 -1.87
CA PHE A 33 -2.54 -21.23 -1.60
C PHE A 33 -1.69 -21.99 -2.62
N ALA A 34 -1.85 -21.67 -3.91
CA ALA A 34 -1.04 -22.25 -4.98
C ALA A 34 0.46 -21.90 -4.83
N LEU A 35 0.79 -20.66 -4.41
CA LEU A 35 2.17 -20.26 -4.13
C LEU A 35 2.75 -21.05 -2.95
N ILE A 36 2.00 -21.27 -1.86
CA ILE A 36 2.47 -22.04 -0.72
C ILE A 36 2.74 -23.49 -1.16
N LEU A 37 1.83 -24.12 -1.90
CA LEU A 37 2.01 -25.48 -2.40
C LEU A 37 3.17 -25.58 -3.41
N GLY A 38 3.25 -24.65 -4.36
CA GLY A 38 4.34 -24.57 -5.34
C GLY A 38 5.69 -24.32 -4.66
N GLY A 39 5.72 -23.45 -3.67
CA GLY A 39 6.91 -23.18 -2.86
C GLY A 39 7.37 -24.42 -2.07
N ALA A 40 6.42 -25.23 -1.59
CA ALA A 40 6.71 -26.46 -0.87
C ALA A 40 7.40 -27.53 -1.75
N ILE A 41 7.19 -27.50 -3.07
CA ILE A 41 7.90 -28.37 -4.02
C ILE A 41 9.38 -27.95 -4.10
N VAL A 42 9.66 -26.66 -4.05
CA VAL A 42 11.03 -26.10 -4.10
C VAL A 42 11.73 -26.24 -2.74
N TYR A 43 10.99 -25.97 -1.66
CA TYR A 43 11.50 -26.04 -0.30
C TYR A 43 10.41 -26.52 0.67
N PRO A 44 10.50 -27.75 1.20
CA PRO A 44 9.45 -28.32 2.07
C PRO A 44 9.13 -27.49 3.31
N GLY A 45 10.07 -26.63 3.76
CA GLY A 45 9.87 -25.72 4.88
C GLY A 45 8.73 -24.72 4.71
N PHE A 46 8.24 -24.47 3.48
CA PHE A 46 7.10 -23.58 3.21
C PHE A 46 5.81 -24.00 3.93
N LEU A 47 5.62 -25.27 4.22
CA LEU A 47 4.44 -25.78 4.94
C LEU A 47 4.57 -25.72 6.46
N THR A 48 5.71 -25.33 6.99
CA THR A 48 5.87 -25.23 8.45
C THR A 48 5.10 -24.05 9.03
N PRO A 49 4.43 -24.20 10.19
CA PRO A 49 3.73 -23.10 10.84
C PRO A 49 4.65 -21.89 11.12
N ALA A 50 5.91 -22.17 11.48
CA ALA A 50 6.90 -21.12 11.73
C ALA A 50 7.17 -20.27 10.49
N TYR A 51 7.30 -20.89 9.32
CA TYR A 51 7.50 -20.16 8.06
C TYR A 51 6.26 -19.35 7.69
N ILE A 52 5.05 -19.89 7.85
CA ILE A 52 3.81 -19.17 7.56
C ILE A 52 3.69 -17.92 8.46
N LEU A 53 3.98 -18.07 9.76
CA LEU A 53 3.97 -16.93 10.70
C LEU A 53 5.02 -15.89 10.31
N GLN A 54 6.22 -16.29 9.91
CA GLN A 54 7.25 -15.40 9.40
C GLN A 54 6.80 -14.66 8.13
N GLN A 55 6.12 -15.34 7.19
CA GLN A 55 5.58 -14.68 6.00
C GLN A 55 4.50 -13.66 6.35
N LEU A 56 3.63 -13.94 7.30
CA LEU A 56 2.62 -13.00 7.79
C LEU A 56 3.26 -11.79 8.47
N GLN A 57 4.36 -11.99 9.20
CA GLN A 57 5.15 -10.90 9.80
C GLN A 57 5.73 -9.98 8.72
N ILE A 58 6.39 -10.52 7.71
CA ILE A 58 6.98 -9.76 6.60
C ILE A 58 5.88 -9.08 5.77
N ALA A 59 4.78 -9.78 5.50
CA ALA A 59 3.62 -9.23 4.79
C ALA A 59 3.02 -8.03 5.52
N SER A 60 3.14 -7.95 6.84
CA SER A 60 2.60 -6.84 7.63
C SER A 60 3.33 -5.54 7.36
N PHE A 61 4.64 -5.56 7.12
CA PHE A 61 5.40 -4.35 6.78
C PHE A 61 4.93 -3.77 5.45
N LEU A 62 4.87 -4.63 4.43
CA LEU A 62 4.33 -4.27 3.11
C LEU A 62 2.86 -3.83 3.21
N GLY A 63 2.05 -4.59 3.96
CA GLY A 63 0.63 -4.38 4.10
C GLY A 63 0.24 -3.08 4.77
N VAL A 64 0.99 -2.63 5.78
CA VAL A 64 0.78 -1.34 6.43
C VAL A 64 1.05 -0.20 5.45
N ILE A 65 2.17 -0.26 4.70
CA ILE A 65 2.50 0.73 3.67
C ILE A 65 1.46 0.70 2.55
N ALA A 66 1.07 -0.49 2.09
CA ALA A 66 0.07 -0.68 1.04
C ALA A 66 -1.33 -0.18 1.46
N THR A 67 -1.65 -0.22 2.76
CA THR A 67 -2.88 0.39 3.28
C THR A 67 -2.91 1.90 3.01
N GLY A 68 -1.80 2.60 3.26
CA GLY A 68 -1.66 4.03 2.95
C GLY A 68 -1.75 4.31 1.46
N ALA A 69 -1.00 3.56 0.65
CA ALA A 69 -1.00 3.69 -0.80
C ALA A 69 -2.40 3.42 -1.40
N MET A 70 -3.13 2.44 -0.88
CA MET A 70 -4.51 2.16 -1.29
C MET A 70 -5.43 3.38 -1.10
N LEU A 71 -5.33 4.09 0.03
CA LEU A 71 -6.16 5.27 0.27
C LEU A 71 -5.89 6.37 -0.78
N VAL A 72 -4.61 6.57 -1.15
CA VAL A 72 -4.23 7.53 -2.19
C VAL A 72 -4.69 7.08 -3.57
N ILE A 73 -4.53 5.78 -3.89
CA ILE A 73 -4.98 5.22 -5.17
C ILE A 73 -6.51 5.29 -5.31
N LEU A 74 -7.27 5.12 -4.23
CA LEU A 74 -8.73 5.31 -4.24
C LEU A 74 -9.17 6.74 -4.62
N LEU A 75 -8.33 7.76 -4.34
CA LEU A 75 -8.55 9.12 -4.84
C LEU A 75 -8.34 9.25 -6.36
N GLY A 76 -7.70 8.29 -7.00
CA GLY A 76 -7.20 8.37 -8.38
C GLY A 76 -5.81 8.99 -8.48
N GLU A 77 -5.08 9.06 -7.37
CA GLU A 77 -3.74 9.62 -7.29
C GLU A 77 -2.70 8.54 -6.94
N ILE A 78 -1.43 8.78 -7.22
CA ILE A 78 -0.32 7.86 -6.88
C ILE A 78 0.73 8.64 -6.12
N ASP A 79 1.16 8.10 -4.97
CA ASP A 79 2.25 8.65 -4.16
C ASP A 79 3.57 7.91 -4.47
N LEU A 80 4.45 8.60 -5.18
CA LEU A 80 5.79 8.10 -5.51
C LEU A 80 6.85 8.50 -4.46
N SER A 81 6.46 9.17 -3.37
CA SER A 81 7.39 9.53 -2.28
C SER A 81 7.56 8.44 -1.23
N VAL A 82 6.77 7.36 -1.30
CA VAL A 82 6.79 6.24 -0.36
C VAL A 82 8.20 5.72 -0.06
N PRO A 83 9.09 5.47 -1.04
CA PRO A 83 10.44 4.96 -0.79
C PRO A 83 11.23 5.82 0.19
N TRP A 84 11.28 7.10 -0.07
CA TRP A 84 12.08 8.01 0.74
C TRP A 84 11.33 8.56 1.95
N THR A 85 10.02 8.43 2.01
CA THR A 85 9.24 8.56 3.25
C THR A 85 9.60 7.44 4.23
N VAL A 86 9.69 6.19 3.77
CA VAL A 86 10.11 5.03 4.56
C VAL A 86 11.57 5.20 5.00
N THR A 87 12.48 5.46 4.06
CA THR A 87 13.91 5.63 4.34
C THR A 87 14.17 6.81 5.29
N GLY A 88 13.59 7.98 5.01
CA GLY A 88 13.75 9.18 5.83
C GLY A 88 13.23 8.99 7.26
N THR A 89 12.07 8.35 7.40
CA THR A 89 11.53 7.99 8.73
C THR A 89 12.47 7.04 9.49
N ALA A 90 12.99 6.01 8.83
CA ALA A 90 13.93 5.07 9.43
C ALA A 90 15.20 5.79 9.94
N ILE A 91 15.76 6.71 9.15
CA ILE A 91 16.92 7.51 9.52
C ILE A 91 16.60 8.41 10.72
N VAL A 92 15.47 9.11 10.71
CA VAL A 92 15.04 9.98 11.81
C VAL A 92 14.86 9.18 13.10
N VAL A 93 14.15 8.06 13.03
CA VAL A 93 13.85 7.20 14.20
C VAL A 93 15.14 6.65 14.82
N THR A 94 16.04 6.12 14.00
CA THR A 94 17.29 5.54 14.53
C THR A 94 18.25 6.59 15.09
N ASN A 95 18.31 7.76 14.45
CA ASN A 95 19.14 8.86 14.93
C ASN A 95 18.64 9.40 16.27
N ILE A 96 17.35 9.63 16.40
CA ILE A 96 16.74 10.12 17.65
C ILE A 96 16.86 9.09 18.76
N ALA A 97 16.63 7.81 18.47
CA ALA A 97 16.76 6.74 19.46
C ALA A 97 18.21 6.55 19.95
N GLY A 98 19.20 6.87 19.10
CA GLY A 98 20.63 6.87 19.45
C GLY A 98 21.09 8.11 20.24
N SER A 99 20.20 9.04 20.57
CA SER A 99 20.53 10.24 21.34
C SER A 99 20.98 9.88 22.75
N HIS A 100 22.02 10.58 23.24
CA HIS A 100 22.46 10.47 24.66
C HIS A 100 21.43 11.01 25.65
N ASN A 101 20.43 11.77 25.21
CA ASN A 101 19.35 12.25 26.06
C ASN A 101 18.19 11.22 26.05
N PRO A 102 17.90 10.54 27.19
CA PRO A 102 16.86 9.52 27.28
C PRO A 102 15.46 10.05 26.95
N MET A 103 15.18 11.31 27.30
CA MET A 103 13.89 11.94 26.97
C MET A 103 13.72 12.11 25.46
N LEU A 104 14.77 12.54 24.76
CA LEU A 104 14.74 12.65 23.31
C LEU A 104 14.64 11.26 22.64
N ALA A 105 15.39 10.29 23.13
CA ALA A 105 15.35 8.92 22.63
C ALA A 105 13.94 8.29 22.74
N SER A 106 13.19 8.59 23.82
CA SER A 106 11.82 8.11 23.99
C SER A 106 10.83 8.68 22.96
N LEU A 107 11.14 9.83 22.36
CA LEU A 107 10.34 10.48 21.32
C LEU A 107 10.63 9.96 19.91
N ALA A 108 11.51 8.99 19.73
CA ALA A 108 11.91 8.49 18.42
C ALA A 108 10.71 8.02 17.56
N ILE A 109 9.82 7.22 18.13
CA ILE A 109 8.63 6.72 17.43
C ILE A 109 7.62 7.85 17.16
N PRO A 110 7.19 8.67 18.12
CA PRO A 110 6.32 9.81 17.86
C PRO A 110 6.85 10.77 16.78
N LEU A 111 8.15 11.09 16.83
CA LEU A 111 8.78 11.96 15.85
C LEU A 111 8.92 11.29 14.47
N GLY A 112 9.13 9.97 14.43
CA GLY A 112 9.07 9.19 13.19
C GLY A 112 7.69 9.26 12.53
N LEU A 113 6.62 9.08 13.31
CA LEU A 113 5.24 9.22 12.78
C LEU A 113 4.94 10.66 12.36
N ALA A 114 5.43 11.66 13.12
CA ALA A 114 5.30 13.06 12.74
C ALA A 114 6.06 13.39 11.43
N THR A 115 7.21 12.75 11.19
CA THR A 115 7.94 12.87 9.92
C THR A 115 7.08 12.43 8.74
N GLY A 116 6.45 11.25 8.82
CA GLY A 116 5.55 10.80 7.77
C GLY A 116 4.31 11.66 7.62
N ALA A 117 3.73 12.11 8.74
CA ALA A 117 2.60 13.06 8.70
C ALA A 117 2.98 14.36 7.99
N THR A 118 4.17 14.89 8.25
CA THR A 118 4.69 16.12 7.62
C THR A 118 4.93 15.92 6.13
N ILE A 119 5.56 14.82 5.73
CA ILE A 119 5.78 14.49 4.31
C ILE A 119 4.42 14.33 3.60
N GLY A 120 3.48 13.60 4.21
CA GLY A 120 2.13 13.47 3.70
C GLY A 120 1.39 14.81 3.61
N LEU A 121 1.58 15.72 4.58
CA LEU A 121 1.03 17.07 4.53
C LEU A 121 1.60 17.86 3.36
N VAL A 122 2.91 17.83 3.14
CA VAL A 122 3.58 18.49 2.00
C VAL A 122 3.04 17.95 0.68
N ASN A 123 2.90 16.62 0.57
CA ASN A 123 2.33 15.97 -0.62
C ASN A 123 0.87 16.38 -0.82
N GLY A 124 0.06 16.30 0.23
CA GLY A 124 -1.35 16.68 0.16
C GLY A 124 -1.57 18.15 -0.20
N LEU A 125 -0.75 19.07 0.32
CA LEU A 125 -0.80 20.48 -0.03
C LEU A 125 -0.39 20.71 -1.49
N GLY A 126 0.68 20.04 -1.96
CA GLY A 126 1.12 20.13 -3.35
C GLY A 126 0.03 19.75 -4.35
N VAL A 127 -0.64 18.65 -4.08
CA VAL A 127 -1.70 18.13 -4.94
C VAL A 127 -3.00 18.95 -4.79
N ALA A 128 -3.45 19.22 -3.56
CA ALA A 128 -4.76 19.81 -3.31
C ALA A 128 -4.78 21.32 -3.47
N VAL A 129 -3.71 22.02 -3.12
CA VAL A 129 -3.66 23.50 -3.11
C VAL A 129 -2.95 24.03 -4.35
N PHE A 130 -1.75 23.53 -4.63
CA PHE A 130 -0.99 23.94 -5.83
C PHE A 130 -1.48 23.28 -7.11
N ARG A 131 -2.33 22.22 -6.99
CA ARG A 131 -2.95 21.51 -8.13
C ARG A 131 -1.92 20.92 -9.09
N VAL A 132 -0.77 20.53 -8.57
CA VAL A 132 0.23 19.79 -9.34
C VAL A 132 -0.18 18.32 -9.42
N PRO A 133 -0.04 17.66 -10.57
CA PRO A 133 -0.30 16.22 -10.67
C PRO A 133 0.48 15.43 -9.61
N ALA A 134 -0.20 14.54 -8.88
CA ALA A 134 0.40 13.86 -7.71
C ALA A 134 1.69 13.14 -8.05
N MET A 135 1.74 12.42 -9.18
CA MET A 135 2.95 11.69 -9.59
C MET A 135 4.16 12.61 -9.74
N VAL A 136 3.96 13.82 -10.31
CA VAL A 136 5.05 14.79 -10.52
C VAL A 136 5.50 15.38 -9.19
N TRP A 137 4.53 15.79 -8.36
CA TRP A 137 4.81 16.40 -7.06
C TRP A 137 5.50 15.42 -6.11
N THR A 138 4.93 14.21 -5.94
CA THR A 138 5.48 13.21 -5.01
C THR A 138 6.82 12.66 -5.46
N LEU A 139 7.08 12.58 -6.78
CA LEU A 139 8.40 12.24 -7.31
C LEU A 139 9.45 13.33 -6.99
N ALA A 140 9.06 14.60 -7.11
CA ALA A 140 9.95 15.70 -6.72
C ALA A 140 10.23 15.68 -5.20
N VAL A 141 9.20 15.46 -4.37
CA VAL A 141 9.38 15.28 -2.91
C VAL A 141 10.27 14.07 -2.61
N ASN A 142 10.10 12.97 -3.32
CA ASN A 142 10.95 11.78 -3.19
C ASN A 142 12.44 12.12 -3.44
N ALA A 143 12.73 12.86 -4.51
CA ALA A 143 14.08 13.30 -4.82
C ALA A 143 14.65 14.29 -3.78
N MET A 144 13.80 15.21 -3.25
CA MET A 144 14.20 16.11 -2.17
C MET A 144 14.53 15.34 -0.88
N LEU A 145 13.75 14.34 -0.52
CA LEU A 145 14.00 13.49 0.65
C LEU A 145 15.29 12.69 0.49
N LEU A 146 15.53 12.13 -0.71
CA LEU A 146 16.78 11.46 -1.05
C LEU A 146 17.96 12.42 -0.83
N GLY A 147 17.91 13.61 -1.44
CA GLY A 147 18.97 14.60 -1.32
C GLY A 147 19.20 15.03 0.13
N ALA A 148 18.14 15.26 0.91
CA ALA A 148 18.22 15.61 2.32
C ALA A 148 18.83 14.49 3.15
N ALA A 149 18.46 13.23 2.90
CA ALA A 149 19.01 12.08 3.59
C ALA A 149 20.49 11.89 3.29
N VAL A 150 20.91 11.99 2.02
CA VAL A 150 22.33 11.90 1.63
C VAL A 150 23.14 13.05 2.23
N PHE A 151 22.61 14.28 2.18
CA PHE A 151 23.27 15.43 2.79
C PHE A 151 23.45 15.24 4.30
N TYR A 152 22.43 14.79 4.99
CA TYR A 152 22.46 14.59 6.44
C TYR A 152 23.40 13.47 6.88
N THR A 153 23.42 12.35 6.15
CA THR A 153 24.22 11.16 6.50
C THR A 153 25.63 11.20 5.89
N GLY A 154 25.95 12.19 5.05
CA GLY A 154 27.22 12.24 4.29
C GLY A 154 27.37 11.07 3.32
N GLY A 155 26.28 10.40 2.94
CA GLY A 155 26.31 9.21 2.07
C GLY A 155 26.65 7.90 2.81
N PHE A 156 26.90 7.95 4.12
CA PHE A 156 27.21 6.77 4.93
C PHE A 156 25.98 6.12 5.55
N LYS A 157 26.15 4.89 6.03
CA LYS A 157 25.10 4.20 6.76
C LYS A 157 24.79 4.99 8.06
N PRO A 158 23.51 5.30 8.34
CA PRO A 158 23.14 5.97 9.56
C PRO A 158 23.61 5.17 10.77
N GLN A 159 24.31 5.84 11.69
CA GLN A 159 24.69 5.27 12.98
C GLN A 159 23.63 5.69 13.99
N GLY A 160 22.91 4.75 14.55
CA GLY A 160 21.88 5.04 15.52
C GLY A 160 21.42 3.77 16.24
N ALA A 161 20.59 3.95 17.24
CA ALA A 161 19.96 2.85 17.96
C ALA A 161 18.57 2.58 17.39
N VAL A 162 18.08 1.37 17.56
CA VAL A 162 16.69 1.03 17.25
C VAL A 162 15.88 1.06 18.53
N PRO A 163 14.72 1.78 18.55
CA PRO A 163 13.86 1.78 19.72
C PRO A 163 13.42 0.35 20.07
N TRP A 164 13.51 -0.04 21.33
CA TRP A 164 13.11 -1.38 21.78
C TRP A 164 11.65 -1.70 21.41
N LEU A 165 10.77 -0.68 21.44
CA LEU A 165 9.36 -0.84 21.08
C LEU A 165 9.19 -1.15 19.57
N ALA A 166 10.04 -0.59 18.68
CA ALA A 166 10.03 -0.93 17.26
C ALA A 166 10.46 -2.40 17.06
N THR A 167 11.51 -2.85 17.74
CA THR A 167 11.96 -4.24 17.71
C THR A 167 10.90 -5.19 18.28
N TYR A 168 10.27 -4.83 19.42
CA TYR A 168 9.19 -5.63 20.01
C TYR A 168 7.95 -5.69 19.10
N ALA A 169 7.57 -4.58 18.48
CA ALA A 169 6.45 -4.54 17.54
C ALA A 169 6.74 -5.35 16.26
N ALA A 170 7.99 -5.35 15.79
CA ALA A 170 8.38 -6.05 14.58
C ALA A 170 8.62 -7.55 14.82
N LEU A 171 9.38 -7.92 15.84
CA LEU A 171 9.89 -9.28 16.09
C LEU A 171 9.17 -10.02 17.22
N GLY A 172 8.46 -9.30 18.11
CA GLY A 172 7.75 -9.90 19.23
C GLY A 172 6.59 -10.78 18.80
N HIS A 173 6.22 -11.69 19.67
CA HIS A 173 5.05 -12.57 19.50
C HIS A 173 4.13 -12.43 20.70
N THR A 174 2.84 -12.29 20.45
CA THR A 174 1.79 -12.26 21.48
C THR A 174 0.74 -13.31 21.10
N LEU A 175 0.37 -14.17 22.05
CA LEU A 175 -0.55 -15.28 21.82
C LEU A 175 -0.14 -16.21 20.66
N GLY A 176 1.16 -16.36 20.41
CA GLY A 176 1.69 -17.21 19.34
C GLY A 176 1.67 -16.58 17.94
N ALA A 177 1.17 -15.34 17.79
CA ALA A 177 1.19 -14.61 16.54
C ALA A 177 2.18 -13.45 16.55
N PRO A 178 2.78 -13.08 15.39
CA PRO A 178 3.69 -11.94 15.29
C PRO A 178 2.97 -10.63 15.62
N ASN A 179 3.59 -9.78 16.47
CA ASN A 179 3.01 -8.49 16.87
C ASN A 179 2.77 -7.56 15.68
N ALA A 180 3.66 -7.57 14.68
CA ALA A 180 3.48 -6.80 13.45
C ALA A 180 2.20 -7.20 12.70
N PHE A 181 1.89 -8.50 12.66
CA PHE A 181 0.67 -9.00 12.04
C PHE A 181 -0.58 -8.57 12.81
N MET A 182 -0.54 -8.65 14.15
CA MET A 182 -1.64 -8.17 15.01
C MET A 182 -1.88 -6.66 14.81
N LEU A 183 -0.80 -5.87 14.76
CA LEU A 183 -0.90 -4.43 14.50
C LEU A 183 -1.52 -4.16 13.12
N TRP A 184 -1.11 -4.90 12.09
CA TRP A 184 -1.69 -4.76 10.74
C TRP A 184 -3.17 -5.15 10.71
N LEU A 185 -3.60 -6.18 11.44
CA LEU A 185 -5.02 -6.53 11.58
C LEU A 185 -5.83 -5.40 12.24
N ILE A 186 -5.30 -4.77 13.28
CA ILE A 186 -5.93 -3.62 13.95
C ILE A 186 -6.07 -2.45 12.95
N ILE A 187 -5.00 -2.10 12.25
CA ILE A 187 -5.01 -1.05 11.21
C ILE A 187 -6.04 -1.41 10.13
N GLY A 188 -6.09 -2.69 9.74
CA GLY A 188 -7.05 -3.19 8.77
C GLY A 188 -8.50 -3.04 9.22
N ALA A 189 -8.78 -3.37 10.46
CA ALA A 189 -10.11 -3.21 11.04
C ALA A 189 -10.53 -1.72 11.07
N ILE A 190 -9.60 -0.84 11.49
CA ILE A 190 -9.82 0.61 11.48
C ILE A 190 -10.05 1.12 10.05
N THR A 191 -9.24 0.67 9.08
CA THR A 191 -9.37 1.07 7.67
C THR A 191 -10.69 0.58 7.08
N LEU A 192 -11.10 -0.66 7.35
CA LEU A 192 -12.39 -1.19 6.93
C LEU A 192 -13.56 -0.40 7.53
N TRP A 193 -13.48 -0.06 8.82
CA TRP A 193 -14.47 0.78 9.48
C TRP A 193 -14.51 2.18 8.86
N LEU A 194 -13.33 2.79 8.65
CA LEU A 194 -13.18 4.11 8.02
C LEU A 194 -13.83 4.14 6.63
N LEU A 195 -13.52 3.15 5.78
CA LEU A 195 -14.02 3.10 4.41
C LEU A 195 -15.52 2.78 4.34
N ARG A 196 -16.03 1.87 5.20
CA ARG A 196 -17.41 1.39 5.09
C ARG A 196 -18.44 2.18 5.90
N ARG A 197 -18.03 2.78 7.02
CA ARG A 197 -18.94 3.37 8.02
C ARG A 197 -18.85 4.89 8.14
N THR A 198 -17.79 5.53 7.61
CA THR A 198 -17.62 6.98 7.76
C THR A 198 -18.00 7.76 6.50
N ILE A 199 -18.24 9.06 6.68
CA ILE A 199 -18.46 10.01 5.58
C ILE A 199 -17.18 10.15 4.75
N TYR A 200 -16.01 10.13 5.40
CA TYR A 200 -14.72 10.20 4.74
C TYR A 200 -14.55 9.06 3.72
N GLY A 201 -14.84 7.82 4.09
CA GLY A 201 -14.76 6.69 3.15
C GLY A 201 -15.68 6.86 1.94
N ARG A 202 -16.91 7.33 2.15
CA ARG A 202 -17.84 7.61 1.03
C ARG A 202 -17.30 8.69 0.10
N TYR A 203 -16.72 9.75 0.66
CA TYR A 203 -16.11 10.83 -0.12
C TYR A 203 -14.87 10.36 -0.87
N LEU A 204 -14.07 9.46 -0.29
CA LEU A 204 -12.89 8.89 -0.94
C LEU A 204 -13.26 8.16 -2.24
N TYR A 205 -14.24 7.26 -2.19
CA TYR A 205 -14.75 6.56 -3.39
C TYR A 205 -15.41 7.51 -4.38
N ALA A 206 -16.21 8.47 -3.91
CA ALA A 206 -16.87 9.44 -4.77
C ALA A 206 -15.86 10.33 -5.51
N MET A 207 -14.77 10.72 -4.84
CA MET A 207 -13.71 11.56 -5.37
C MET A 207 -12.95 10.87 -6.51
N GLY A 208 -12.62 9.59 -6.34
CA GLY A 208 -11.98 8.80 -7.40
C GLY A 208 -12.87 8.59 -8.62
N ASN A 209 -14.21 8.60 -8.45
CA ASN A 209 -15.14 8.53 -9.57
C ASN A 209 -15.30 9.89 -10.28
N SER A 210 -15.46 10.98 -9.54
CA SER A 210 -15.59 12.34 -10.09
C SER A 210 -15.35 13.40 -9.04
N GLN A 211 -14.13 13.93 -9.01
CA GLN A 211 -13.76 15.06 -8.14
C GLN A 211 -14.66 16.28 -8.35
N ARG A 212 -15.04 16.57 -9.62
CA ARG A 212 -15.88 17.70 -9.98
C ARG A 212 -17.31 17.55 -9.44
N ALA A 213 -17.90 16.38 -9.55
CA ALA A 213 -19.24 16.11 -9.03
C ALA A 213 -19.25 16.22 -7.50
N LEU A 214 -18.23 15.71 -6.82
CA LEU A 214 -18.12 15.80 -5.37
C LEU A 214 -17.95 17.25 -4.89
N PHE A 215 -17.20 18.08 -5.61
CA PHE A 215 -17.05 19.51 -5.32
C PHE A 215 -18.40 20.23 -5.45
N LEU A 216 -19.16 19.96 -6.52
CA LEU A 216 -20.49 20.55 -6.73
C LEU A 216 -21.50 20.10 -5.67
N ALA A 217 -21.32 18.93 -5.07
CA ALA A 217 -22.10 18.46 -3.92
C ALA A 217 -21.70 19.11 -2.58
N GLY A 218 -20.80 20.12 -2.60
CA GLY A 218 -20.40 20.88 -1.42
C GLY A 218 -19.33 20.24 -0.55
N ALA A 219 -18.70 19.12 -0.96
CA ALA A 219 -17.65 18.51 -0.18
C ALA A 219 -16.33 19.30 -0.24
N ARG A 220 -15.58 19.26 0.85
CA ARG A 220 -14.26 19.91 0.97
C ARG A 220 -13.16 19.03 0.33
N VAL A 221 -13.15 18.95 -0.99
CA VAL A 221 -12.23 18.12 -1.78
C VAL A 221 -10.77 18.29 -1.34
N ARG A 222 -10.30 19.54 -1.15
CA ARG A 222 -8.91 19.82 -0.73
C ARG A 222 -8.57 19.16 0.62
N THR A 223 -9.47 19.27 1.60
CA THR A 223 -9.26 18.69 2.92
C THR A 223 -9.19 17.16 2.85
N ILE A 224 -10.06 16.54 2.04
CA ILE A 224 -10.07 15.09 1.84
C ILE A 224 -8.72 14.63 1.26
N THR A 225 -8.22 15.31 0.21
CA THR A 225 -6.93 15.01 -0.40
C THR A 225 -5.79 15.12 0.62
N VAL A 226 -5.69 16.25 1.32
CA VAL A 226 -4.64 16.47 2.32
C VAL A 226 -4.68 15.41 3.42
N CYS A 227 -5.86 15.15 4.00
CA CYS A 227 -6.01 14.12 5.03
C CYS A 227 -5.60 12.73 4.53
N THR A 228 -5.89 12.40 3.28
CA THR A 228 -5.52 11.10 2.70
C THR A 228 -4.01 10.95 2.57
N PHE A 229 -3.32 11.98 2.06
CA PHE A 229 -1.86 11.95 1.97
C PHE A 229 -1.19 11.94 3.36
N VAL A 230 -1.73 12.66 4.34
CA VAL A 230 -1.24 12.62 5.73
C VAL A 230 -1.39 11.22 6.32
N LEU A 231 -2.55 10.57 6.16
CA LEU A 231 -2.77 9.20 6.62
C LEU A 231 -1.82 8.23 5.91
N ALA A 232 -1.61 8.38 4.60
CA ALA A 232 -0.67 7.55 3.85
C ALA A 232 0.77 7.74 4.33
N GLY A 233 1.19 8.97 4.62
CA GLY A 233 2.50 9.27 5.18
C GLY A 233 2.70 8.65 6.58
N ILE A 234 1.70 8.73 7.46
CA ILE A 234 1.73 8.09 8.77
C ILE A 234 1.85 6.57 8.65
N LEU A 235 1.08 5.94 7.75
CA LEU A 235 1.13 4.50 7.53
C LEU A 235 2.45 4.05 6.91
N SER A 236 3.01 4.83 5.98
CA SER A 236 4.35 4.59 5.43
C SER A 236 5.44 4.68 6.51
N SER A 237 5.34 5.67 7.41
CA SER A 237 6.24 5.81 8.56
C SER A 237 6.10 4.67 9.56
N LEU A 238 4.88 4.22 9.81
CA LEU A 238 4.67 3.06 10.69
C LEU A 238 5.27 1.80 10.09
N GLY A 239 5.13 1.57 8.77
CA GLY A 239 5.83 0.51 8.06
C GLY A 239 7.35 0.63 8.16
N ALA A 240 7.89 1.86 8.07
CA ALA A 240 9.31 2.13 8.25
C ALA A 240 9.81 1.77 9.67
N ILE A 241 9.04 2.13 10.70
CA ILE A 241 9.36 1.80 12.09
C ILE A 241 9.40 0.28 12.31
N LEU A 242 8.41 -0.45 11.79
CA LEU A 242 8.39 -1.91 11.84
C LEU A 242 9.58 -2.52 11.08
N LEU A 243 9.88 -2.01 9.90
CA LEU A 243 10.99 -2.48 9.09
C LEU A 243 12.34 -2.23 9.78
N THR A 244 12.52 -1.04 10.39
CA THR A 244 13.70 -0.70 11.19
C THR A 244 13.85 -1.64 12.39
N GLY A 245 12.75 -1.93 13.09
CA GLY A 245 12.72 -2.90 14.19
C GLY A 245 13.10 -4.31 13.76
N TYR A 246 12.66 -4.72 12.55
CA TYR A 246 12.95 -6.04 11.98
C TYR A 246 14.42 -6.17 11.55
N THR A 247 14.95 -5.18 10.82
CA THR A 247 16.32 -5.19 10.30
C THR A 247 17.36 -4.78 11.33
N ASN A 248 16.91 -4.27 12.47
CA ASN A 248 17.73 -3.70 13.54
C ASN A 248 18.70 -2.61 13.07
N GLN A 249 18.33 -1.88 12.04
CA GLN A 249 19.12 -0.78 11.45
C GLN A 249 18.29 0.06 10.49
N ALA A 250 18.76 1.28 10.19
CA ALA A 250 18.36 2.03 9.02
C ALA A 250 19.49 2.01 7.97
N TYR A 251 19.14 2.07 6.68
CA TYR A 251 20.11 2.24 5.60
C TYR A 251 19.47 3.04 4.47
N GLN A 252 20.33 3.70 3.67
CA GLN A 252 19.87 4.48 2.53
C GLN A 252 19.21 3.58 1.48
N GLY A 253 18.09 4.05 0.91
CA GLY A 253 17.33 3.28 -0.06
C GLY A 253 16.52 2.12 0.53
N MET A 254 16.40 2.02 1.87
CA MET A 254 15.63 0.96 2.53
C MET A 254 14.20 0.84 2.02
N GLY A 255 13.58 1.96 1.63
CA GLY A 255 12.23 2.01 1.09
C GLY A 255 12.13 1.70 -0.40
N ASP A 256 13.24 1.72 -1.15
CA ASP A 256 13.21 1.59 -2.62
C ASP A 256 12.64 0.23 -3.05
N ALA A 257 12.90 -0.82 -2.28
CA ALA A 257 12.37 -2.16 -2.52
C ALA A 257 10.85 -2.26 -2.33
N TYR A 258 10.19 -1.26 -1.74
CA TYR A 258 8.77 -1.31 -1.40
C TYR A 258 7.86 -0.63 -2.42
N LEU A 259 8.35 0.26 -3.28
CA LEU A 259 7.50 1.03 -4.21
C LEU A 259 6.68 0.12 -5.13
N MET A 260 7.35 -0.73 -5.89
CA MET A 260 6.68 -1.62 -6.85
C MET A 260 5.82 -2.69 -6.16
N PRO A 261 6.31 -3.40 -5.12
CA PRO A 261 5.49 -4.35 -4.36
C PRO A 261 4.23 -3.74 -3.74
N VAL A 262 4.30 -2.52 -3.21
CA VAL A 262 3.16 -1.81 -2.62
C VAL A 262 2.10 -1.52 -3.68
N ILE A 263 2.49 -0.94 -4.82
CA ILE A 263 1.56 -0.67 -5.93
C ILE A 263 0.97 -1.97 -6.46
N ALA A 264 1.81 -3.00 -6.67
CA ALA A 264 1.37 -4.30 -7.13
C ALA A 264 0.34 -4.93 -6.17
N ALA A 265 0.58 -4.91 -4.85
CA ALA A 265 -0.35 -5.45 -3.86
C ALA A 265 -1.72 -4.77 -3.91
N VAL A 266 -1.76 -3.44 -4.06
CA VAL A 266 -3.00 -2.66 -4.14
C VAL A 266 -3.75 -2.95 -5.43
N VAL A 267 -3.05 -2.98 -6.56
CA VAL A 267 -3.65 -3.16 -7.90
C VAL A 267 -4.13 -4.59 -8.11
N ILE A 268 -3.30 -5.59 -7.78
CA ILE A 268 -3.70 -7.01 -7.82
C ILE A 268 -4.87 -7.24 -6.87
N GLY A 269 -4.88 -6.56 -5.72
CA GLY A 269 -6.00 -6.55 -4.77
C GLY A 269 -7.31 -6.02 -5.34
N GLY A 270 -7.33 -5.53 -6.58
CA GLY A 270 -8.53 -5.07 -7.28
C GLY A 270 -8.87 -3.61 -7.02
N THR A 271 -7.95 -2.81 -6.49
CA THR A 271 -8.13 -1.36 -6.43
C THR A 271 -7.79 -0.75 -7.78
N SER A 272 -8.72 0.02 -8.34
CA SER A 272 -8.53 0.70 -9.62
C SER A 272 -7.49 1.80 -9.51
N ILE A 273 -6.51 1.82 -10.41
CA ILE A 273 -5.51 2.91 -10.50
C ILE A 273 -6.17 4.25 -10.87
N GLN A 274 -7.32 4.21 -11.56
CA GLN A 274 -8.09 5.41 -11.88
C GLN A 274 -8.89 5.93 -10.68
N GLY A 275 -8.85 5.24 -9.55
CA GLY A 275 -9.61 5.58 -8.35
C GLY A 275 -11.05 5.06 -8.35
N GLY A 276 -11.79 5.43 -7.33
CA GLY A 276 -13.23 5.25 -7.17
C GLY A 276 -13.70 3.81 -6.93
N SER A 277 -12.85 2.81 -7.04
CA SER A 277 -13.20 1.41 -6.78
C SER A 277 -12.05 0.61 -6.20
N GLY A 278 -12.34 -0.29 -5.29
CA GLY A 278 -11.38 -1.15 -4.61
C GLY A 278 -11.88 -1.59 -3.23
N THR A 279 -11.20 -2.54 -2.63
CA THR A 279 -11.51 -2.99 -1.27
C THR A 279 -10.25 -3.24 -0.47
N TYR A 280 -10.31 -2.93 0.81
CA TYR A 280 -9.20 -3.20 1.72
C TYR A 280 -8.85 -4.69 1.81
N LEU A 281 -9.86 -5.58 1.80
CA LEU A 281 -9.62 -7.03 1.81
C LEU A 281 -8.81 -7.48 0.59
N GLY A 282 -9.05 -6.88 -0.57
CA GLY A 282 -8.24 -7.13 -1.76
C GLY A 282 -6.79 -6.73 -1.56
N THR A 283 -6.54 -5.51 -1.07
CA THR A 283 -5.17 -5.03 -0.77
C THR A 283 -4.49 -5.89 0.30
N PHE A 284 -5.23 -6.33 1.32
CA PHE A 284 -4.71 -7.22 2.37
C PHE A 284 -4.23 -8.55 1.78
N VAL A 285 -5.06 -9.25 1.01
CA VAL A 285 -4.68 -10.50 0.36
C VAL A 285 -3.60 -10.28 -0.70
N GLY A 286 -3.65 -9.15 -1.42
CA GLY A 286 -2.62 -8.74 -2.37
C GLY A 286 -1.24 -8.56 -1.73
N ALA A 287 -1.18 -7.96 -0.53
CA ALA A 287 0.08 -7.82 0.20
C ALA A 287 0.66 -9.18 0.64
N VAL A 288 -0.19 -10.10 1.10
CA VAL A 288 0.23 -11.48 1.40
C VAL A 288 0.73 -12.18 0.13
N PHE A 289 -0.01 -12.08 -0.97
CA PHE A 289 0.37 -12.68 -2.25
C PHE A 289 1.73 -12.19 -2.76
N ILE A 290 1.95 -10.87 -2.77
CA ILE A 290 3.23 -10.28 -3.21
C ILE A 290 4.38 -10.69 -2.29
N THR A 291 4.14 -10.80 -0.99
CA THR A 291 5.16 -11.26 -0.04
C THR A 291 5.52 -12.73 -0.27
N LEU A 292 4.54 -13.61 -0.43
CA LEU A 292 4.77 -15.02 -0.75
C LEU A 292 5.51 -15.18 -2.09
N LEU A 293 5.10 -14.43 -3.11
CA LEU A 293 5.79 -14.43 -4.41
C LEU A 293 7.24 -13.98 -4.26
N SER A 294 7.48 -12.87 -3.55
CA SER A 294 8.84 -12.37 -3.27
C SER A 294 9.69 -13.41 -2.56
N SER A 295 9.09 -14.13 -1.62
CA SER A 295 9.76 -15.15 -0.82
C SER A 295 10.18 -16.36 -1.66
N ILE A 296 9.29 -16.83 -2.55
CA ILE A 296 9.59 -17.93 -3.48
C ILE A 296 10.73 -17.52 -4.42
N LEU A 297 10.65 -16.33 -5.02
CA LEU A 297 11.68 -15.82 -5.92
C LEU A 297 13.02 -15.64 -5.20
N ALA A 298 13.00 -15.28 -3.91
CA ALA A 298 14.20 -15.19 -3.08
C ALA A 298 14.82 -16.57 -2.80
N VAL A 299 14.00 -17.59 -2.49
CA VAL A 299 14.46 -18.97 -2.30
C VAL A 299 15.05 -19.55 -3.60
N MET A 300 14.49 -19.17 -4.76
CA MET A 300 15.07 -19.49 -6.07
C MET A 300 16.33 -18.66 -6.41
N GLN A 301 16.83 -17.86 -5.46
CA GLN A 301 18.01 -17.01 -5.62
C GLN A 301 17.90 -16.01 -6.77
N MET A 302 16.71 -15.60 -7.14
CA MET A 302 16.52 -14.58 -8.18
C MET A 302 17.03 -13.22 -7.70
N PRO A 303 17.82 -12.50 -8.52
CA PRO A 303 18.30 -11.17 -8.18
C PRO A 303 17.15 -10.18 -8.04
N ASP A 304 17.32 -9.13 -7.22
CA ASP A 304 16.30 -8.11 -6.97
C ASP A 304 15.79 -7.45 -8.25
N ALA A 305 16.68 -7.25 -9.24
CA ALA A 305 16.31 -6.70 -10.53
C ALA A 305 15.26 -7.57 -11.26
N ALA A 306 15.43 -8.91 -11.26
CA ALA A 306 14.46 -9.81 -11.86
C ALA A 306 13.11 -9.80 -11.12
N ARG A 307 13.13 -9.71 -9.79
CA ARG A 307 11.90 -9.56 -8.98
C ARG A 307 11.15 -8.28 -9.32
N GLN A 308 11.84 -7.15 -9.48
CA GLN A 308 11.23 -5.88 -9.88
C GLN A 308 10.61 -5.95 -11.29
N ILE A 309 11.26 -6.64 -12.24
CA ILE A 309 10.69 -6.89 -13.58
C ILE A 309 9.38 -7.68 -13.47
N ILE A 310 9.35 -8.72 -12.63
CA ILE A 310 8.14 -9.53 -12.41
C ILE A 310 7.01 -8.67 -11.82
N PHE A 311 7.28 -7.83 -10.81
CA PHE A 311 6.27 -6.94 -10.24
C PHE A 311 5.77 -5.92 -11.26
N GLY A 312 6.64 -5.33 -12.06
CA GLY A 312 6.27 -4.44 -13.15
C GLY A 312 5.40 -5.13 -14.21
N ALA A 313 5.77 -6.35 -14.61
CA ALA A 313 5.00 -7.15 -15.56
C ALA A 313 3.60 -7.50 -15.02
N ILE A 314 3.49 -7.83 -13.75
CA ILE A 314 2.21 -8.10 -13.07
C ILE A 314 1.31 -6.86 -13.09
N ILE A 315 1.85 -5.69 -12.73
CA ILE A 315 1.11 -4.42 -12.76
C ILE A 315 0.63 -4.14 -14.19
N LEU A 316 1.50 -4.30 -15.18
CA LEU A 316 1.16 -4.07 -16.59
C LEU A 316 0.07 -5.03 -17.07
N ALA A 317 0.18 -6.31 -16.75
CA ALA A 317 -0.82 -7.33 -17.10
C ALA A 317 -2.19 -7.01 -16.50
N MET A 318 -2.23 -6.56 -15.23
CA MET A 318 -3.46 -6.14 -14.57
C MET A 318 -4.07 -4.90 -15.23
N LEU A 319 -3.26 -3.90 -15.59
CA LEU A 319 -3.72 -2.71 -16.32
C LEU A 319 -4.36 -3.07 -17.66
N LEU A 320 -3.74 -3.97 -18.41
CA LEU A 320 -4.26 -4.45 -19.70
C LEU A 320 -5.58 -5.23 -19.51
N ALA A 321 -5.65 -6.09 -18.48
CA ALA A 321 -6.86 -6.85 -18.16
C ALA A 321 -8.05 -5.94 -17.78
N TYR A 322 -7.78 -4.83 -17.07
CA TYR A 322 -8.82 -3.85 -16.73
C TYR A 322 -9.36 -3.07 -17.94
N ARG A 323 -8.59 -2.90 -19.02
CA ARG A 323 -9.02 -2.21 -20.25
C ARG A 323 -9.85 -3.08 -21.19
N TRP A 324 -9.69 -4.40 -21.15
CA TRP A 324 -10.26 -5.33 -22.14
C TRP A 324 -11.81 -5.37 -22.23
N PRO A 325 -12.63 -5.16 -21.17
CA PRO A 325 -14.09 -5.22 -21.31
C PRO A 325 -14.73 -3.99 -21.98
N ALA A 326 -14.05 -2.84 -22.04
CA ALA A 326 -14.67 -1.59 -22.51
C ALA A 326 -14.81 -1.49 -24.03
N THR A 327 -14.00 -2.23 -24.82
CA THR A 327 -13.98 -2.12 -26.28
C THR A 327 -14.95 -3.05 -27.01
N ARG A 328 -15.52 -4.06 -26.34
CA ARG A 328 -16.47 -5.00 -27.01
C ARG A 328 -17.92 -4.53 -27.08
N VAL A 329 -18.30 -3.44 -26.40
CA VAL A 329 -19.68 -2.91 -26.41
C VAL A 329 -19.84 -1.79 -27.42
N ALA A 330 -18.78 -1.19 -27.96
CA ALA A 330 -18.84 -0.08 -28.91
C ALA A 330 -18.87 -0.51 -30.37
N GLY A 331 -18.80 -1.80 -30.70
CA GLY A 331 -18.61 -2.31 -32.07
C GLY A 331 -19.85 -2.92 -32.78
N THR A 332 -21.04 -2.87 -32.18
CA THR A 332 -22.22 -3.50 -32.80
C THR A 332 -23.41 -2.54 -32.99
N ASN A 333 -23.16 -1.30 -33.38
CA ASN A 333 -24.18 -0.44 -33.95
C ASN A 333 -23.56 0.38 -35.10
N GLN A 334 -23.40 -0.26 -36.25
CA GLN A 334 -23.43 0.37 -37.59
C GLN A 334 -24.43 -0.38 -38.46
#